data_b31aec2152bb780d0dc90ba081f2aac4
#
_entry.id   b31aec2152bb780d0dc90ba081f2aac4
#
_cell.length_a   1.000
_cell.length_b   1.000
_cell.length_c   1.000
_cell.angle_alpha   90.00
_cell.angle_beta   90.00
_cell.angle_gamma   90.00
#
_symmetry.space_group_name_H-M   'P 1'
#
loop_
_entity.id
_entity.type
_entity.pdbx_description
1 polymer ?
#
loop_
_entity_poly.entity_id
_entity_poly.type
_entity_poly.pdbx_seq_one_letter_code
_entity_poly.pdbx_strand_id
1 'polypeptide(L)'
;MGQLGRRISRDYSGRTLDVVVMLENSFLFAADLVREISRPIVCHFVRSEMRDVRMGGYDRREIFFSAPPSLHGRDVLVVDAVLNTGVTQDFLLKRLEEGRPRSLRLAVLFDKPEARKVNIQPEYTGFAAASKQWVGYGLSGRGGLYRNLPYVGSGRAGTRAIGRERKRTARKVSRG
;
A
#
# COMPACT_ATOMS: atom_id res chain seq x y z
N MET A 1 10.93 9.42 -0.87
CA MET A 1 9.65 10.13 -0.56
C MET A 1 9.63 11.53 -1.12
N GLY A 2 10.59 12.40 -0.84
CA GLY A 2 10.55 13.82 -1.22
C GLY A 2 10.29 14.12 -2.69
N GLN A 3 10.85 13.35 -3.64
CA GLN A 3 10.55 13.55 -5.07
C GLN A 3 9.09 13.27 -5.41
N LEU A 4 8.53 12.20 -4.83
CA LEU A 4 7.15 11.80 -5.06
C LEU A 4 6.18 12.84 -4.47
N GLY A 5 6.41 13.26 -3.21
CA GLY A 5 5.62 14.29 -2.54
C GLY A 5 5.64 15.64 -3.27
N ARG A 6 6.82 16.08 -3.74
CA ARG A 6 6.93 17.31 -4.55
C ARG A 6 6.17 17.22 -5.87
N ARG A 7 6.22 16.08 -6.58
CA ARG A 7 5.46 15.87 -7.81
C ARG A 7 3.95 15.95 -7.55
N ILE A 8 3.45 15.23 -6.54
CA ILE A 8 2.05 15.28 -6.14
C ILE A 8 1.65 16.71 -5.76
N SER A 9 2.45 17.39 -4.94
CA SER A 9 2.17 18.77 -4.51
C SER A 9 2.02 19.75 -5.67
N ARG A 10 2.83 19.59 -6.70
CA ARG A 10 2.76 20.41 -7.91
C ARG A 10 1.52 20.11 -8.73
N ASP A 11 1.19 18.82 -8.93
CA ASP A 11 0.08 18.39 -9.76
C ASP A 11 -1.28 18.76 -9.14
N TYR A 12 -1.32 18.95 -7.80
CA TYR A 12 -2.50 19.38 -7.04
C TYR A 12 -2.35 20.81 -6.48
N SER A 13 -1.60 21.67 -7.18
CA SER A 13 -1.42 23.06 -6.73
C SER A 13 -2.76 23.79 -6.57
N GLY A 14 -2.93 24.50 -5.43
CA GLY A 14 -4.13 25.26 -5.11
C GLY A 14 -5.36 24.41 -4.72
N ARG A 15 -5.20 23.09 -4.49
CA ARG A 15 -6.29 22.18 -4.20
C ARG A 15 -6.08 21.43 -2.88
N THR A 16 -7.19 21.04 -2.24
CA THR A 16 -7.19 20.07 -1.15
C THR A 16 -7.24 18.66 -1.76
N LEU A 17 -6.45 17.76 -1.21
CA LEU A 17 -6.33 16.38 -1.69
C LEU A 17 -6.90 15.41 -0.67
N ASP A 18 -7.81 14.55 -1.09
CA ASP A 18 -8.29 13.42 -0.29
C ASP A 18 -7.40 12.22 -0.58
N VAL A 19 -6.70 11.74 0.44
CA VAL A 19 -5.76 10.61 0.36
C VAL A 19 -6.43 9.38 0.92
N VAL A 20 -6.71 8.40 0.08
CA VAL A 20 -7.31 7.11 0.46
C VAL A 20 -6.20 6.06 0.59
N VAL A 21 -5.88 5.70 1.82
CA VAL A 21 -4.80 4.75 2.16
C VAL A 21 -5.34 3.33 2.26
N MET A 22 -4.79 2.43 1.46
CA MET A 22 -5.10 1.00 1.52
C MET A 22 -4.33 0.32 2.66
N LEU A 23 -5.01 -0.02 3.75
CA LEU A 23 -4.40 -0.74 4.87
C LEU A 23 -4.31 -2.25 4.56
N GLU A 24 -3.38 -2.97 5.20
CA GLU A 24 -2.45 -2.57 6.27
C GLU A 24 -1.02 -2.32 5.76
N ASN A 25 -0.66 -2.82 4.57
CA ASN A 25 0.72 -2.81 4.08
C ASN A 25 1.26 -1.39 3.83
N SER A 26 0.37 -0.42 3.62
CA SER A 26 0.72 0.92 3.16
C SER A 26 0.89 1.95 4.27
N PHE A 27 0.67 1.59 5.54
CA PHE A 27 0.57 2.58 6.62
C PHE A 27 1.86 3.40 6.80
N LEU A 28 3.06 2.78 6.72
CA LEU A 28 4.32 3.51 6.84
C LEU A 28 4.62 4.33 5.59
N PHE A 29 4.42 3.74 4.42
CA PHE A 29 4.58 4.47 3.16
C PHE A 29 3.67 5.70 3.09
N ALA A 30 2.40 5.53 3.44
CA ALA A 30 1.43 6.63 3.44
C ALA A 30 1.82 7.72 4.47
N ALA A 31 2.20 7.33 5.69
CA ALA A 31 2.63 8.26 6.72
C ALA A 31 3.84 9.12 6.30
N ASP A 32 4.80 8.52 5.61
CA ASP A 32 5.95 9.25 5.09
C ASP A 32 5.58 10.10 3.87
N LEU A 33 4.76 9.56 2.96
CA LEU A 33 4.36 10.28 1.76
C LEU A 33 3.54 11.54 2.08
N VAL A 34 2.55 11.45 2.96
CA VAL A 34 1.66 12.58 3.27
C VAL A 34 2.41 13.75 3.91
N ARG A 35 3.47 13.49 4.66
CA ARG A 35 4.34 14.52 5.24
C ARG A 35 5.19 15.26 4.21
N GLU A 36 5.41 14.65 3.04
CA GLU A 36 6.13 15.25 1.92
C GLU A 36 5.22 16.03 0.96
N ILE A 37 3.90 15.94 1.16
CA ILE A 37 2.91 16.68 0.35
C ILE A 37 2.64 18.03 0.99
N SER A 38 3.03 19.12 0.31
CA SER A 38 2.84 20.50 0.78
C SER A 38 1.46 21.07 0.39
N ARG A 39 0.41 20.25 0.37
CA ARG A 39 -0.98 20.63 0.13
C ARG A 39 -1.83 20.26 1.34
N PRO A 40 -2.96 20.97 1.59
CA PRO A 40 -3.93 20.51 2.55
C PRO A 40 -4.44 19.13 2.15
N ILE A 41 -4.44 18.18 3.07
CA ILE A 41 -4.90 16.81 2.83
C ILE A 41 -5.96 16.39 3.84
N VAL A 42 -6.85 15.49 3.40
CA VAL A 42 -7.73 14.70 4.28
C VAL A 42 -7.36 13.24 4.08
N CYS A 43 -7.05 12.53 5.17
CA CYS A 43 -6.71 11.10 5.08
C CYS A 43 -7.94 10.24 5.37
N HIS A 44 -8.16 9.27 4.50
CA HIS A 44 -9.14 8.22 4.64
C HIS A 44 -8.44 6.88 4.63
N PHE A 45 -8.92 5.94 5.43
CA PHE A 45 -8.32 4.61 5.54
C PHE A 45 -9.34 3.57 5.10
N VAL A 46 -8.97 2.74 4.13
CA VAL A 46 -9.78 1.63 3.67
C VAL A 46 -9.03 0.33 3.90
N ARG A 47 -9.74 -0.67 4.36
CA ARG A 47 -9.22 -2.02 4.54
C ARG A 47 -9.90 -2.94 3.55
N SER A 48 -9.11 -3.72 2.80
CA SER A 48 -9.60 -4.78 1.95
C SER A 48 -9.60 -6.11 2.72
N GLU A 49 -10.70 -6.84 2.64
CA GLU A 49 -10.81 -8.20 3.15
C GLU A 49 -11.19 -9.12 2.00
N MET A 50 -10.47 -10.23 1.86
CA MET A 50 -10.90 -11.32 0.98
C MET A 50 -11.71 -12.31 1.79
N ARG A 51 -12.94 -12.56 1.35
CA ARG A 51 -13.83 -13.55 1.97
C ARG A 51 -14.21 -14.60 0.95
N ASP A 52 -14.21 -15.85 1.38
CA ASP A 52 -14.77 -16.92 0.58
C ASP A 52 -16.29 -16.94 0.87
N VAL A 53 -17.09 -16.64 -0.17
CA VAL A 53 -18.55 -16.56 -0.10
C VAL A 53 -19.13 -17.76 -0.83
N ARG A 54 -19.98 -18.52 -0.16
CA ARG A 54 -20.68 -19.65 -0.77
C ARG A 54 -22.01 -19.19 -1.35
N MET A 55 -22.14 -19.18 -2.68
CA MET A 55 -23.37 -18.85 -3.37
C MET A 55 -23.73 -19.96 -4.37
N GLY A 56 -24.95 -20.52 -4.22
CA GLY A 56 -25.47 -21.49 -5.19
C GLY A 56 -24.65 -22.79 -5.32
N GLY A 57 -23.91 -23.19 -4.25
CA GLY A 57 -23.09 -24.41 -4.25
C GLY A 57 -21.66 -24.24 -4.74
N TYR A 58 -21.26 -23.03 -5.13
CA TYR A 58 -19.89 -22.69 -5.55
C TYR A 58 -19.23 -21.76 -4.56
N ASP A 59 -17.94 -21.99 -4.25
CA ASP A 59 -17.13 -21.08 -3.45
C ASP A 59 -16.58 -19.97 -4.34
N ARG A 60 -16.94 -18.72 -4.05
CA ARG A 60 -16.47 -17.53 -4.73
C ARG A 60 -15.66 -16.67 -3.78
N ARG A 61 -14.50 -16.23 -4.22
CA ARG A 61 -13.69 -15.27 -3.46
C ARG A 61 -14.09 -13.86 -3.82
N GLU A 62 -14.52 -13.10 -2.82
CA GLU A 62 -14.94 -11.71 -2.99
C GLU A 62 -14.04 -10.77 -2.20
N ILE A 63 -13.87 -9.55 -2.74
CA ILE A 63 -13.12 -8.48 -2.10
C ILE A 63 -14.12 -7.51 -1.48
N PHE A 64 -14.02 -7.34 -0.16
CA PHE A 64 -14.80 -6.36 0.57
C PHE A 64 -13.91 -5.20 1.01
N PHE A 65 -14.45 -4.00 0.96
CA PHE A 65 -13.81 -2.81 1.52
C PHE A 65 -14.68 -2.26 2.64
N SER A 66 -14.04 -1.61 3.61
CA SER A 66 -14.76 -0.71 4.51
C SER A 66 -15.47 0.36 3.68
N ALA A 67 -16.60 0.89 4.18
CA ALA A 67 -17.37 1.89 3.45
C ALA A 67 -16.48 3.03 2.97
N PRO A 68 -16.45 3.32 1.66
CA PRO A 68 -15.65 4.41 1.14
C PRO A 68 -16.22 5.76 1.60
N PRO A 69 -15.38 6.79 1.80
CA PRO A 69 -15.85 8.13 2.10
C PRO A 69 -16.63 8.72 0.91
N SER A 70 -17.47 9.72 1.17
CA SER A 70 -18.10 10.51 0.09
C SER A 70 -17.06 11.43 -0.54
N LEU A 71 -16.70 11.17 -1.80
CA LEU A 71 -15.62 11.86 -2.53
C LEU A 71 -16.12 12.63 -3.74
N HIS A 72 -17.43 12.95 -3.79
CA HIS A 72 -18.02 13.68 -4.92
C HIS A 72 -17.34 15.03 -5.16
N GLY A 73 -16.86 15.24 -6.39
CA GLY A 73 -16.17 16.49 -6.79
C GLY A 73 -14.79 16.72 -6.13
N ARG A 74 -14.24 15.74 -5.39
CA ARG A 74 -12.96 15.83 -4.69
C ARG A 74 -11.82 15.37 -5.58
N ASP A 75 -10.61 15.88 -5.32
CA ASP A 75 -9.39 15.32 -5.90
C ASP A 75 -8.91 14.19 -5.00
N VAL A 76 -8.78 12.99 -5.56
CA VAL A 76 -8.54 11.77 -4.80
C VAL A 76 -7.21 11.13 -5.22
N LEU A 77 -6.38 10.79 -4.24
CA LEU A 77 -5.18 10.00 -4.40
C LEU A 77 -5.30 8.71 -3.59
N VAL A 78 -5.38 7.59 -4.28
CA VAL A 78 -5.27 6.27 -3.64
C VAL A 78 -3.80 5.96 -3.40
N VAL A 79 -3.46 5.51 -2.20
CA VAL A 79 -2.08 5.17 -1.81
C VAL A 79 -2.01 3.71 -1.41
N ASP A 80 -1.14 2.95 -2.10
CA ASP A 80 -0.83 1.57 -1.73
C ASP A 80 0.69 1.32 -1.79
N ALA A 81 1.16 0.36 -1.00
CA ALA A 81 2.59 0.05 -0.96
C ALA A 81 3.04 -0.78 -2.17
N VAL A 82 2.23 -1.70 -2.65
CA VAL A 82 2.64 -2.62 -3.73
C VAL A 82 1.51 -2.83 -4.73
N LEU A 83 1.76 -2.46 -5.97
CA LEU A 83 0.89 -2.80 -7.08
C LEU A 83 1.44 -4.06 -7.76
N ASN A 84 0.81 -5.20 -7.44
CA ASN A 84 1.18 -6.52 -7.96
C ASN A 84 0.26 -6.89 -9.15
N THR A 85 -0.73 -7.75 -8.93
CA THR A 85 -1.71 -8.12 -9.98
C THR A 85 -2.62 -6.96 -10.38
N GLY A 86 -2.82 -6.00 -9.49
CA GLY A 86 -3.67 -4.84 -9.67
C GLY A 86 -5.16 -5.08 -9.39
N VAL A 87 -5.58 -6.34 -9.19
CA VAL A 87 -7.01 -6.69 -9.05
C VAL A 87 -7.68 -5.95 -7.89
N THR A 88 -7.03 -5.90 -6.72
CA THR A 88 -7.58 -5.23 -5.53
C THR A 88 -7.69 -3.72 -5.75
N GLN A 89 -6.65 -3.12 -6.34
CA GLN A 89 -6.61 -1.69 -6.62
C GLN A 89 -7.63 -1.29 -7.71
N ASP A 90 -7.75 -2.07 -8.77
CA ASP A 90 -8.74 -1.84 -9.84
C ASP A 90 -10.17 -1.86 -9.29
N PHE A 91 -10.47 -2.83 -8.43
CA PHE A 91 -11.77 -2.93 -7.79
C PHE A 91 -12.05 -1.72 -6.90
N LEU A 92 -11.08 -1.28 -6.09
CA LEU A 92 -11.23 -0.09 -5.25
C LEU A 92 -11.41 1.17 -6.09
N LEU A 93 -10.59 1.37 -7.13
CA LEU A 93 -10.68 2.55 -8.00
C LEU A 93 -12.05 2.64 -8.66
N LYS A 94 -12.58 1.55 -9.23
CA LYS A 94 -13.93 1.50 -9.80
C LYS A 94 -15.00 1.87 -8.77
N ARG A 95 -14.86 1.36 -7.55
CA ARG A 95 -15.78 1.68 -6.45
C ARG A 95 -15.73 3.15 -6.04
N LEU A 96 -14.55 3.75 -6.02
CA LEU A 96 -14.39 5.17 -5.72
C LEU A 96 -14.88 6.06 -6.87
N GLU A 97 -14.75 5.61 -8.11
CA GLU A 97 -15.21 6.32 -9.31
C GLU A 97 -16.74 6.46 -9.36
N GLU A 98 -17.48 5.49 -8.82
CA GLU A 98 -18.95 5.59 -8.63
C GLU A 98 -19.35 6.84 -7.83
N GLY A 99 -18.49 7.29 -6.90
CA GLY A 99 -18.65 8.52 -6.12
C GLY A 99 -18.43 9.82 -6.91
N ARG A 100 -18.07 9.74 -8.20
CA ARG A 100 -17.80 10.87 -9.10
C ARG A 100 -16.79 11.88 -8.53
N PRO A 101 -15.57 11.45 -8.18
CA PRO A 101 -14.51 12.39 -7.81
C PRO A 101 -14.13 13.28 -9.01
N ARG A 102 -13.58 14.46 -8.75
CA ARG A 102 -13.05 15.35 -9.81
C ARG A 102 -11.81 14.76 -10.48
N SER A 103 -10.96 14.12 -9.70
CA SER A 103 -9.83 13.34 -10.18
C SER A 103 -9.60 12.13 -9.26
N LEU A 104 -9.14 11.03 -9.85
CA LEU A 104 -8.81 9.81 -9.14
C LEU A 104 -7.48 9.30 -9.68
N ARG A 105 -6.45 9.22 -8.83
CA ARG A 105 -5.11 8.78 -9.20
C ARG A 105 -4.57 7.78 -8.20
N LEU A 106 -3.58 6.98 -8.61
CA LEU A 106 -2.95 5.95 -7.81
C LEU A 106 -1.47 6.25 -7.58
N ALA A 107 -1.04 6.20 -6.32
CA ALA A 107 0.36 6.26 -5.92
C ALA A 107 0.79 4.94 -5.27
N VAL A 108 1.93 4.39 -5.70
CA VAL A 108 2.47 3.15 -5.15
C VAL A 108 3.96 3.29 -4.83
N LEU A 109 4.40 2.63 -3.79
CA LEU A 109 5.82 2.56 -3.47
C LEU A 109 6.55 1.63 -4.45
N PHE A 110 5.96 0.46 -4.70
CA PHE A 110 6.53 -0.53 -5.62
C PHE A 110 5.52 -0.94 -6.68
N ASP A 111 5.89 -0.74 -7.93
CA ASP A 111 5.14 -1.23 -9.08
C ASP A 111 5.78 -2.49 -9.67
N LYS A 112 4.96 -3.52 -9.92
CA LYS A 112 5.36 -4.80 -10.53
C LYS A 112 4.60 -5.03 -11.83
N PRO A 113 4.95 -4.37 -12.92
CA PRO A 113 4.19 -4.40 -14.17
C PRO A 113 4.07 -5.82 -14.77
N GLU A 114 5.13 -6.64 -14.63
CA GLU A 114 5.14 -8.03 -15.14
C GLU A 114 4.12 -8.96 -14.45
N ALA A 115 3.69 -8.62 -13.24
CA ALA A 115 2.71 -9.41 -12.49
C ALA A 115 1.25 -8.97 -12.75
N ARG A 116 1.04 -7.93 -13.57
CA ARG A 116 -0.25 -7.31 -13.80
C ARG A 116 -1.25 -8.24 -14.46
N LYS A 117 -2.48 -8.28 -13.94
CA LYS A 117 -3.60 -9.06 -14.49
C LYS A 117 -4.76 -8.21 -15.00
N VAL A 118 -4.72 -6.92 -14.73
CA VAL A 118 -5.74 -5.93 -15.12
C VAL A 118 -5.06 -4.71 -15.72
N ASN A 119 -5.75 -3.97 -16.57
CA ASN A 119 -5.20 -2.77 -17.20
C ASN A 119 -5.27 -1.58 -16.23
N ILE A 120 -4.29 -1.47 -15.34
CA ILE A 120 -4.14 -0.38 -14.40
C ILE A 120 -2.69 0.06 -14.35
N GLN A 121 -2.46 1.37 -14.34
CA GLN A 121 -1.14 1.96 -14.20
C GLN A 121 -1.18 3.06 -13.11
N PRO A 122 -0.19 3.11 -12.22
CA PRO A 122 -0.11 4.16 -11.22
C PRO A 122 0.44 5.44 -11.84
N GLU A 123 -0.14 6.59 -11.53
CA GLU A 123 0.40 7.90 -11.91
C GLU A 123 1.68 8.25 -11.14
N TYR A 124 1.81 7.72 -9.93
CA TYR A 124 2.95 7.97 -9.06
C TYR A 124 3.57 6.66 -8.59
N THR A 125 4.78 6.40 -9.03
CA THR A 125 5.54 5.20 -8.66
C THR A 125 6.84 5.59 -7.98
N GLY A 126 7.09 4.99 -6.82
CA GLY A 126 8.37 5.10 -6.13
C GLY A 126 9.46 4.31 -6.83
N PHE A 127 9.23 3.02 -7.02
CA PHE A 127 10.20 2.11 -7.61
C PHE A 127 9.51 1.09 -8.52
N ALA A 128 10.06 0.88 -9.72
CA ALA A 128 9.76 -0.32 -10.50
C ALA A 128 10.47 -1.52 -9.87
N ALA A 129 9.81 -2.67 -9.83
CA ALA A 129 10.31 -3.79 -9.06
C ALA A 129 10.02 -5.14 -9.69
N ALA A 130 10.96 -6.05 -9.58
CA ALA A 130 10.79 -7.44 -9.96
C ALA A 130 9.81 -8.16 -9.01
N SER A 131 9.25 -9.29 -9.47
CA SER A 131 8.21 -10.08 -8.80
C SER A 131 8.68 -10.81 -7.52
N LYS A 132 9.46 -10.18 -6.65
CA LYS A 132 9.87 -10.75 -5.35
C LYS A 132 8.88 -10.39 -4.26
N GLN A 133 8.74 -11.27 -3.27
CA GLN A 133 8.01 -10.95 -2.05
C GLN A 133 8.91 -10.14 -1.10
N TRP A 134 8.38 -9.02 -0.62
CA TRP A 134 9.09 -8.12 0.28
C TRP A 134 8.43 -8.04 1.63
N VAL A 135 9.25 -7.73 2.63
CA VAL A 135 8.85 -7.51 4.03
C VAL A 135 9.56 -6.29 4.58
N GLY A 136 9.00 -5.70 5.61
CA GLY A 136 9.52 -4.49 6.24
C GLY A 136 8.92 -3.21 5.68
N TYR A 137 9.10 -2.11 6.39
CA TYR A 137 8.53 -0.81 6.05
C TYR A 137 7.00 -0.88 5.82
N GLY A 138 6.30 -1.55 6.75
CA GLY A 138 4.85 -1.78 6.67
C GLY A 138 4.46 -3.07 5.95
N LEU A 139 5.28 -3.58 5.03
CA LEU A 139 5.01 -4.81 4.31
C LEU A 139 5.16 -6.04 5.21
N SER A 140 4.19 -6.95 5.13
CA SER A 140 4.20 -8.16 5.94
C SER A 140 4.69 -9.39 5.20
N GLY A 141 5.41 -10.22 5.92
CA GLY A 141 5.65 -11.61 5.55
C GLY A 141 4.52 -12.53 6.00
N ARG A 142 4.81 -13.82 5.97
CA ARG A 142 3.86 -14.85 6.42
C ARG A 142 3.44 -14.60 7.88
N GLY A 143 2.14 -14.69 8.14
CA GLY A 143 1.58 -14.46 9.47
C GLY A 143 1.59 -13.00 9.93
N GLY A 144 1.70 -12.02 9.04
CA GLY A 144 1.67 -10.59 9.37
C GLY A 144 2.96 -10.05 9.98
N LEU A 145 4.03 -10.84 10.02
CA LEU A 145 5.29 -10.50 10.67
C LEU A 145 6.13 -9.51 9.85
N TYR A 146 7.11 -8.88 10.51
CA TYR A 146 8.17 -8.04 9.92
C TYR A 146 7.75 -6.65 9.41
N ARG A 147 6.54 -6.19 9.67
CA ARG A 147 6.09 -4.82 9.29
C ARG A 147 6.93 -3.71 9.92
N ASN A 148 7.49 -3.97 11.11
CA ASN A 148 8.27 -3.04 11.92
C ASN A 148 9.72 -2.89 11.49
N LEU A 149 10.21 -3.63 10.49
CA LEU A 149 11.57 -3.43 10.01
C LEU A 149 11.71 -2.04 9.37
N PRO A 150 12.77 -1.28 9.67
CA PRO A 150 12.96 0.08 9.14
C PRO A 150 13.45 0.11 7.68
N TYR A 151 13.53 -1.03 7.05
CA TYR A 151 13.95 -1.22 5.66
C TYR A 151 13.05 -2.25 4.96
N VAL A 152 13.11 -2.29 3.64
CA VAL A 152 12.46 -3.31 2.83
C VAL A 152 13.49 -4.38 2.46
N GLY A 153 13.17 -5.64 2.74
CA GLY A 153 14.00 -6.79 2.40
C GLY A 153 13.22 -7.90 1.69
N SER A 154 13.91 -8.82 1.02
CA SER A 154 13.27 -10.03 0.50
C SER A 154 12.85 -10.95 1.65
N GLY A 155 11.73 -11.70 1.51
CA GLY A 155 11.18 -12.55 2.56
C GLY A 155 12.15 -13.57 3.16
N ARG A 156 13.18 -13.98 2.40
CA ARG A 156 14.30 -14.80 2.90
C ARG A 156 15.32 -14.02 3.74
N ALA A 157 15.45 -12.70 3.53
CA ALA A 157 16.38 -11.85 4.28
C ALA A 157 15.86 -11.49 5.67
N GLY A 158 14.54 -11.28 5.82
CA GLY A 158 13.91 -11.00 7.11
C GLY A 158 14.12 -12.14 8.12
N THR A 159 14.03 -13.39 7.69
CA THR A 159 14.29 -14.59 8.53
C THR A 159 15.75 -14.74 8.94
N ARG A 160 16.69 -14.30 8.11
CA ARG A 160 18.15 -14.39 8.43
C ARG A 160 18.63 -13.28 9.38
N ALA A 161 18.09 -12.08 9.28
CA ALA A 161 18.48 -10.94 10.13
C ALA A 161 18.09 -11.19 11.60
N ILE A 162 16.86 -11.65 11.86
CA ILE A 162 16.39 -11.95 13.22
C ILE A 162 17.11 -13.15 13.85
N GLY A 163 17.46 -14.15 13.06
CA GLY A 163 18.26 -15.29 13.54
C GLY A 163 19.70 -14.91 13.96
N ARG A 164 20.27 -13.88 13.34
CA ARG A 164 21.60 -13.36 13.72
C ARG A 164 21.56 -12.50 14.99
N GLU A 165 20.54 -11.70 15.15
CA GLU A 165 20.37 -10.85 16.33
C GLU A 165 20.07 -11.69 17.59
N ARG A 166 19.19 -12.68 17.50
CA ARG A 166 18.94 -13.63 18.60
C ARG A 166 20.22 -14.40 19.01
N LYS A 167 21.04 -14.81 18.06
CA LYS A 167 22.32 -15.47 18.38
C LYS A 167 23.36 -14.53 19.02
N ARG A 168 23.34 -13.23 18.69
CA ARG A 168 24.22 -12.23 19.36
C ARG A 168 23.76 -11.94 20.79
N THR A 169 22.44 -11.85 21.02
CA THR A 169 21.87 -11.57 22.35
C THR A 169 22.05 -12.78 23.26
N ALA A 170 21.80 -14.00 22.78
CA ALA A 170 22.02 -15.22 23.54
C ALA A 170 23.51 -15.43 23.93
N ARG A 171 24.45 -15.07 23.04
CA ARG A 171 25.92 -15.14 23.37
C ARG A 171 26.36 -14.08 24.38
N LYS A 172 25.64 -12.95 24.50
CA LYS A 172 25.96 -11.93 25.52
C LYS A 172 25.45 -12.33 26.91
N VAL A 173 24.34 -13.04 27.00
CA VAL A 173 23.75 -13.50 28.27
C VAL A 173 24.47 -14.71 28.85
N SER A 174 25.12 -15.51 28.03
CA SER A 174 25.89 -16.68 28.49
C SER A 174 27.37 -16.42 28.88
N ARG A 175 27.78 -15.14 28.88
CA ARG A 175 29.14 -14.70 29.25
C ARG A 175 29.15 -13.62 30.35
N GLY A 176 28.04 -13.44 31.07
CA GLY A 176 27.85 -12.58 32.23
C GLY A 176 27.51 -13.48 33.46
#